data_c85ab0fbc7c82fab3a3f8e81fe9e126f
#
_entry.id   c85ab0fbc7c82fab3a3f8e81fe9e126f
#
_cell.length_a   1.000
_cell.length_b   1.000
_cell.length_c   1.000
_cell.angle_alpha   90.00
_cell.angle_beta   90.00
_cell.angle_gamma   90.00
#
_symmetry.space_group_name_H-M   'P 1'
#
loop_
_entity.id
_entity.type
_entity.pdbx_description
1 polymer ?
#
loop_
_entity_poly.entity_id
_entity_poly.type
_entity_poly.pdbx_seq_one_letter_code
_entity_poly.pdbx_strand_id
1 'polypeptide(L)'
;MHFGYYRAGANPLRRESMLEQMNSEVLTRLHLDGIAAPSLLDLGCGLGATLRSFARCLPQAQLLGLTRVPWQVERARAINGAAACGERVRIVEGDYEDTLLPGGSYDGVYALESSCHAHGADKRALLAEAHRLLRPGGRLVVADGFLADDRFVSALQQRIYRKLCECWVIGELGQLRAFTARLEQLGFTDIAVEYLQWRVAPSVAHVPWVTLKFFLTEVLSSKRRMTRARWNNVLAPVLLPLVSAPLGPMTYCMIAATKPAKTGS
;
A
#
# COMPACT_ATOMS: atom_id res chain seq x y z
N MET A 1 7.93 0.99 -1.40
CA MET A 1 7.91 2.18 -2.29
C MET A 1 6.60 2.06 -3.04
N HIS A 2 5.79 3.12 -3.11
CA HIS A 2 4.46 3.12 -3.71
C HIS A 2 4.40 4.05 -4.93
N PHE A 3 3.33 3.95 -5.71
CA PHE A 3 3.02 4.93 -6.76
C PHE A 3 2.59 6.26 -6.14
N GLY A 4 2.89 7.34 -6.86
CA GLY A 4 2.49 8.67 -6.45
C GLY A 4 1.10 9.05 -6.99
N TYR A 5 0.44 9.96 -6.30
CA TYR A 5 -0.83 10.53 -6.71
C TYR A 5 -0.60 11.84 -7.47
N TYR A 6 -1.02 11.92 -8.70
CA TYR A 6 -0.97 13.14 -9.51
C TYR A 6 -2.20 14.02 -9.23
N ARG A 7 -1.96 15.22 -8.79
CA ARG A 7 -2.99 16.26 -8.64
C ARG A 7 -2.96 17.17 -9.87
N ALA A 8 -4.13 17.48 -10.43
CA ALA A 8 -4.23 18.39 -11.57
C ALA A 8 -3.52 19.72 -11.28
N GLY A 9 -2.71 20.18 -12.24
CA GLY A 9 -1.88 21.38 -12.10
C GLY A 9 -0.51 21.18 -11.45
N ALA A 10 -0.22 20.00 -10.87
CA ALA A 10 1.10 19.67 -10.36
C ALA A 10 2.07 19.33 -11.51
N ASN A 11 3.38 19.46 -11.26
CA ASN A 11 4.37 19.05 -12.24
C ASN A 11 4.52 17.51 -12.23
N PRO A 12 4.13 16.79 -13.31
CA PRO A 12 4.19 15.33 -13.36
C PRO A 12 5.63 14.79 -13.38
N LEU A 13 6.65 15.61 -13.64
CA LEU A 13 8.05 15.22 -13.60
C LEU A 13 8.63 15.17 -12.19
N ARG A 14 7.95 15.75 -11.21
CA ARG A 14 8.36 15.72 -9.80
C ARG A 14 7.78 14.50 -9.09
N ARG A 15 8.44 13.34 -9.28
CA ARG A 15 8.01 12.07 -8.68
C ARG A 15 7.83 12.16 -7.16
N GLU A 16 8.75 12.80 -6.45
CA GLU A 16 8.71 12.89 -4.98
C GLU A 16 7.47 13.64 -4.50
N SER A 17 7.04 14.69 -5.18
CA SER A 17 5.83 15.41 -4.82
C SER A 17 4.56 14.56 -5.02
N MET A 18 4.54 13.68 -6.03
CA MET A 18 3.44 12.74 -6.21
C MET A 18 3.40 11.66 -5.12
N LEU A 19 4.57 11.20 -4.64
CA LEU A 19 4.65 10.26 -3.52
C LEU A 19 4.12 10.90 -2.23
N GLU A 20 4.53 12.12 -1.92
CA GLU A 20 4.01 12.86 -0.76
C GLU A 20 2.52 13.17 -0.90
N GLN A 21 2.02 13.45 -2.12
CA GLN A 21 0.60 13.63 -2.35
C GLN A 21 -0.19 12.33 -2.07
N MET A 22 0.32 11.17 -2.44
CA MET A 22 -0.31 9.88 -2.11
C MET A 22 -0.39 9.70 -0.59
N ASN A 23 0.69 10.00 0.15
CA ASN A 23 0.67 9.97 1.60
C ASN A 23 -0.42 10.91 2.16
N SER A 24 -0.52 12.12 1.64
CA SER A 24 -1.55 13.10 2.06
C SER A 24 -2.97 12.59 1.77
N GLU A 25 -3.19 11.94 0.61
CA GLU A 25 -4.51 11.39 0.25
C GLU A 25 -4.91 10.24 1.19
N VAL A 26 -3.97 9.37 1.57
CA VAL A 26 -4.21 8.33 2.58
C VAL A 26 -4.54 8.96 3.93
N LEU A 27 -3.73 9.94 4.36
CA LEU A 27 -3.92 10.61 5.64
C LEU A 27 -5.29 11.31 5.73
N THR A 28 -5.69 12.03 4.68
CA THR A 28 -6.99 12.71 4.62
C THR A 28 -8.16 11.74 4.81
N ARG A 29 -8.08 10.54 4.21
CA ARG A 29 -9.16 9.54 4.29
C ARG A 29 -9.21 8.78 5.60
N LEU A 30 -8.21 8.92 6.45
CA LEU A 30 -8.24 8.40 7.82
C LEU A 30 -9.18 9.20 8.74
N HIS A 31 -9.60 10.42 8.34
CA HIS A 31 -10.54 11.28 9.07
C HIS A 31 -10.19 11.39 10.56
N LEU A 32 -9.02 11.94 10.86
CA LEU A 32 -8.49 12.05 12.22
C LEU A 32 -8.91 13.34 12.93
N ASP A 33 -9.90 14.05 12.37
CA ASP A 33 -10.36 15.33 12.88
C ASP A 33 -10.84 15.21 14.34
N GLY A 34 -10.37 16.10 15.19
CA GLY A 34 -10.71 16.09 16.63
C GLY A 34 -9.90 15.09 17.49
N ILE A 35 -9.01 14.28 16.90
CA ILE A 35 -8.14 13.37 17.65
C ILE A 35 -6.78 14.04 17.88
N ALA A 36 -6.53 14.52 19.09
CA ALA A 36 -5.33 15.30 19.39
C ALA A 36 -4.02 14.47 19.25
N ALA A 37 -4.04 13.18 19.62
CA ALA A 37 -2.89 12.29 19.58
C ALA A 37 -3.30 10.94 18.94
N PRO A 38 -3.48 10.87 17.62
CA PRO A 38 -3.97 9.67 16.96
C PRO A 38 -2.93 8.55 16.99
N SER A 39 -3.42 7.31 17.12
CA SER A 39 -2.64 6.08 17.02
C SER A 39 -2.87 5.44 15.65
N LEU A 40 -1.83 5.34 14.83
CA LEU A 40 -1.93 4.84 13.46
C LEU A 40 -1.06 3.61 13.25
N LEU A 41 -1.56 2.69 12.42
CA LEU A 41 -0.87 1.46 12.05
C LEU A 41 -0.73 1.33 10.54
N ASP A 42 0.49 1.10 10.07
CA ASP A 42 0.84 0.79 8.68
C ASP A 42 1.02 -0.72 8.51
N LEU A 43 0.12 -1.35 7.78
CA LEU A 43 0.16 -2.78 7.48
C LEU A 43 1.01 -3.04 6.22
N GLY A 44 2.32 -3.16 6.43
CA GLY A 44 3.30 -3.37 5.36
C GLY A 44 4.15 -2.14 5.07
N CYS A 45 4.65 -1.51 6.11
CA CYS A 45 5.31 -0.20 6.08
C CYS A 45 6.63 -0.16 5.29
N GLY A 46 7.21 -1.30 4.92
CA GLY A 46 8.51 -1.35 4.28
C GLY A 46 9.58 -0.60 5.07
N LEU A 47 10.19 0.42 4.48
CA LEU A 47 11.18 1.27 5.15
C LEU A 47 10.58 2.44 5.96
N GLY A 48 9.26 2.49 6.15
CA GLY A 48 8.58 3.47 6.97
C GLY A 48 8.53 4.90 6.40
N ALA A 49 8.60 5.07 5.09
CA ALA A 49 8.60 6.40 4.47
C ALA A 49 7.28 7.14 4.71
N THR A 50 6.13 6.47 4.56
CA THR A 50 4.80 7.02 4.81
C THR A 50 4.61 7.41 6.27
N LEU A 51 5.07 6.56 7.21
CA LEU A 51 5.04 6.86 8.64
C LEU A 51 5.84 8.13 8.97
N ARG A 52 7.04 8.31 8.39
CA ARG A 52 7.80 9.54 8.55
C ARG A 52 7.13 10.75 7.95
N SER A 53 6.41 10.60 6.82
CA SER A 53 5.58 11.65 6.25
C SER A 53 4.46 12.05 7.23
N PHE A 54 3.75 11.08 7.78
CA PHE A 54 2.69 11.33 8.77
C PHE A 54 3.22 11.96 10.06
N ALA A 55 4.40 11.54 10.54
CA ALA A 55 5.03 12.11 11.72
C ALA A 55 5.32 13.62 11.58
N ARG A 56 5.57 14.10 10.36
CA ARG A 56 5.73 15.55 10.09
C ARG A 56 4.41 16.30 10.15
N CYS A 57 3.32 15.67 9.68
CA CYS A 57 1.98 16.30 9.64
C CYS A 57 1.25 16.19 10.97
N LEU A 58 1.53 15.16 11.77
CA LEU A 58 0.87 14.85 13.04
C LEU A 58 1.90 14.79 14.18
N PRO A 59 2.27 15.92 14.79
CA PRO A 59 3.32 15.99 15.80
C PRO A 59 3.07 15.15 17.06
N GLN A 60 1.80 14.88 17.38
CA GLN A 60 1.40 14.10 18.58
C GLN A 60 1.05 12.64 18.27
N ALA A 61 1.04 12.23 16.99
CA ALA A 61 0.63 10.88 16.62
C ALA A 61 1.63 9.82 17.11
N GLN A 62 1.10 8.65 17.49
CA GLN A 62 1.84 7.41 17.71
C GLN A 62 1.73 6.54 16.44
N LEU A 63 2.85 6.23 15.84
CA LEU A 63 2.91 5.60 14.53
C LEU A 63 3.65 4.27 14.62
N LEU A 64 2.94 3.18 14.32
CA LEU A 64 3.52 1.85 14.26
C LEU A 64 3.48 1.32 12.83
N GLY A 65 4.56 0.72 12.38
CA GLY A 65 4.61 0.01 11.10
C GLY A 65 4.99 -1.44 11.27
N LEU A 66 4.33 -2.30 10.53
CA LEU A 66 4.63 -3.72 10.43
C LEU A 66 5.30 -4.04 9.09
N THR A 67 6.29 -4.91 9.11
CA THR A 67 6.82 -5.55 7.91
C THR A 67 7.32 -6.96 8.25
N ARG A 68 7.15 -7.92 7.33
CA ARG A 68 7.66 -9.30 7.48
C ARG A 68 9.14 -9.45 7.11
N VAL A 69 9.80 -8.37 6.72
CA VAL A 69 11.16 -8.41 6.17
C VAL A 69 12.16 -7.87 7.17
N PRO A 70 12.96 -8.72 7.85
CA PRO A 70 13.85 -8.32 8.96
C PRO A 70 14.80 -7.17 8.59
N TRP A 71 15.44 -7.23 7.42
CA TRP A 71 16.38 -6.18 7.01
C TRP A 71 15.69 -4.82 6.80
N GLN A 72 14.38 -4.80 6.45
CA GLN A 72 13.61 -3.55 6.37
C GLN A 72 13.41 -2.95 7.76
N VAL A 73 13.16 -3.77 8.79
CA VAL A 73 13.02 -3.32 10.18
C VAL A 73 14.31 -2.65 10.64
N GLU A 74 15.46 -3.31 10.46
CA GLU A 74 16.77 -2.77 10.84
C GLU A 74 17.06 -1.45 10.10
N ARG A 75 16.86 -1.45 8.78
CA ARG A 75 17.13 -0.27 7.96
C ARG A 75 16.17 0.89 8.28
N ALA A 76 14.88 0.61 8.49
CA ALA A 76 13.90 1.62 8.86
C ALA A 76 14.22 2.23 10.23
N ARG A 77 14.61 1.43 11.22
CA ARG A 77 15.04 1.91 12.55
C ARG A 77 16.26 2.82 12.45
N ALA A 78 17.25 2.44 11.66
CA ALA A 78 18.43 3.26 11.42
C ALA A 78 18.08 4.63 10.79
N ILE A 79 17.14 4.64 9.81
CA ILE A 79 16.67 5.87 9.18
C ILE A 79 15.87 6.72 10.19
N ASN A 80 15.01 6.12 11.01
CA ASN A 80 14.20 6.81 12.00
C ASN A 80 15.06 7.42 13.10
N GLY A 81 16.12 6.73 13.53
CA GLY A 81 17.09 7.26 14.51
C GLY A 81 17.86 8.50 14.03
N ALA A 82 18.06 8.61 12.71
CA ALA A 82 18.68 9.79 12.10
C ALA A 82 17.66 10.92 11.82
N ALA A 83 16.37 10.64 11.89
CA ALA A 83 15.31 11.58 11.62
C ALA A 83 14.71 12.12 12.95
N ALA A 84 14.25 13.36 12.96
CA ALA A 84 13.65 13.99 14.15
C ALA A 84 12.29 13.38 14.59
N CYS A 85 11.86 12.26 14.00
CA CYS A 85 10.61 11.58 14.34
C CYS A 85 10.76 10.49 15.44
N GLY A 86 11.99 10.15 15.81
CA GLY A 86 12.42 9.37 16.99
C GLY A 86 11.46 8.26 17.45
N GLU A 87 11.11 8.32 18.72
CA GLU A 87 10.33 7.28 19.41
C GLU A 87 8.87 7.15 18.95
N ARG A 88 8.32 8.18 18.29
CA ARG A 88 6.94 8.19 17.81
C ARG A 88 6.71 7.31 16.58
N VAL A 89 7.76 6.97 15.84
CA VAL A 89 7.70 6.10 14.66
C VAL A 89 8.40 4.79 14.95
N ARG A 90 7.63 3.80 15.33
CA ARG A 90 8.15 2.46 15.64
C ARG A 90 7.95 1.53 14.45
N ILE A 91 8.96 0.71 14.16
CA ILE A 91 8.88 -0.33 13.13
C ILE A 91 9.17 -1.67 13.81
N VAL A 92 8.29 -2.64 13.58
CA VAL A 92 8.40 -3.99 14.13
C VAL A 92 8.25 -5.04 13.02
N GLU A 93 8.91 -6.17 13.24
CA GLU A 93 8.67 -7.35 12.43
C GLU A 93 7.34 -7.98 12.84
N GLY A 94 6.51 -8.35 11.86
CA GLY A 94 5.24 -8.99 12.13
C GLY A 94 4.46 -9.32 10.87
N ASP A 95 3.52 -10.24 11.04
CA ASP A 95 2.54 -10.58 10.03
C ASP A 95 1.30 -9.71 10.23
N TYR A 96 0.89 -8.96 9.22
CA TYR A 96 -0.30 -8.11 9.30
C TYR A 96 -1.61 -8.90 9.17
N GLU A 97 -1.56 -10.20 8.85
CA GLU A 97 -2.73 -11.09 8.89
C GLU A 97 -2.95 -11.72 10.28
N ASP A 98 -1.95 -11.64 11.17
CA ASP A 98 -2.00 -12.07 12.58
C ASP A 98 -0.94 -11.29 13.38
N THR A 99 -1.31 -10.08 13.80
CA THR A 99 -0.32 -9.12 14.36
C THR A 99 0.04 -9.37 15.81
N LEU A 100 -0.76 -10.11 16.55
CA LEU A 100 -0.68 -10.26 18.01
C LEU A 100 -0.77 -8.94 18.80
N LEU A 101 -1.12 -7.83 18.13
CA LEU A 101 -1.29 -6.53 18.75
C LEU A 101 -2.65 -6.44 19.47
N PRO A 102 -2.77 -5.58 20.51
CA PRO A 102 -4.05 -5.40 21.20
C PRO A 102 -5.15 -4.91 20.26
N GLY A 103 -6.34 -5.52 20.34
CA GLY A 103 -7.53 -5.08 19.59
C GLY A 103 -8.03 -3.72 20.07
N GLY A 104 -8.68 -2.96 19.17
CA GLY A 104 -9.27 -1.68 19.51
C GLY A 104 -8.26 -0.61 19.94
N SER A 105 -7.05 -0.65 19.37
CA SER A 105 -5.92 0.19 19.81
C SER A 105 -5.61 1.35 18.85
N TYR A 106 -6.15 1.32 17.63
CA TYR A 106 -5.78 2.29 16.58
C TYR A 106 -6.97 3.10 16.12
N ASP A 107 -6.75 4.40 15.94
CA ASP A 107 -7.71 5.32 15.34
C ASP A 107 -7.75 5.19 13.83
N GLY A 108 -6.60 4.85 13.23
CA GLY A 108 -6.47 4.58 11.80
C GLY A 108 -5.54 3.42 11.51
N VAL A 109 -5.95 2.57 10.58
CA VAL A 109 -5.15 1.47 10.03
C VAL A 109 -5.08 1.67 8.52
N TYR A 110 -3.91 1.51 7.93
CA TYR A 110 -3.79 1.62 6.48
C TYR A 110 -2.82 0.60 5.88
N ALA A 111 -3.04 0.31 4.61
CA ALA A 111 -2.16 -0.54 3.78
C ALA A 111 -1.93 0.18 2.45
N LEU A 112 -0.68 0.57 2.19
CA LEU A 112 -0.29 1.28 0.97
C LEU A 112 0.63 0.39 0.13
N GLU A 113 0.08 -0.20 -0.95
CA GLU A 113 0.73 -1.17 -1.82
C GLU A 113 1.37 -2.34 -1.06
N SER A 114 0.63 -2.86 -0.12
CA SER A 114 1.01 -4.01 0.71
C SER A 114 -0.09 -5.06 0.82
N SER A 115 -1.35 -4.69 0.62
CA SER A 115 -2.48 -5.61 0.68
C SER A 115 -2.43 -6.69 -0.41
N CYS A 116 -1.76 -6.42 -1.52
CA CYS A 116 -1.53 -7.39 -2.60
C CYS A 116 -0.76 -8.63 -2.13
N HIS A 117 0.05 -8.54 -1.06
CA HIS A 117 0.78 -9.67 -0.49
C HIS A 117 -0.05 -10.50 0.51
N ALA A 118 -1.23 -10.05 0.91
CA ALA A 118 -2.14 -10.82 1.75
C ALA A 118 -2.77 -11.99 0.99
N HIS A 119 -3.18 -13.03 1.70
CA HIS A 119 -3.73 -14.23 1.12
C HIS A 119 -5.20 -14.06 0.68
N GLY A 120 -5.54 -14.78 -0.41
CA GLY A 120 -6.90 -14.86 -0.94
C GLY A 120 -7.34 -13.62 -1.71
N ALA A 121 -8.31 -13.80 -2.60
CA ALA A 121 -8.84 -12.75 -3.45
C ALA A 121 -9.63 -11.69 -2.67
N ASP A 122 -10.25 -12.07 -1.55
CA ASP A 122 -11.01 -11.18 -0.65
C ASP A 122 -10.16 -10.58 0.49
N LYS A 123 -8.88 -10.97 0.60
CA LYS A 123 -7.94 -10.53 1.63
C LYS A 123 -8.49 -10.68 3.06
N ARG A 124 -9.22 -11.78 3.29
CA ARG A 124 -10.01 -12.04 4.50
C ARG A 124 -9.26 -11.83 5.80
N ALA A 125 -8.07 -12.43 5.95
CA ALA A 125 -7.30 -12.38 7.19
C ALA A 125 -6.82 -10.94 7.48
N LEU A 126 -6.28 -10.25 6.48
CA LEU A 126 -5.87 -8.84 6.58
C LEU A 126 -7.04 -7.94 7.04
N LEU A 127 -8.22 -8.09 6.41
CA LEU A 127 -9.38 -7.25 6.73
C LEU A 127 -9.97 -7.55 8.10
N ALA A 128 -10.02 -8.82 8.50
CA ALA A 128 -10.46 -9.22 9.84
C ALA A 128 -9.52 -8.67 10.92
N GLU A 129 -8.22 -8.75 10.68
CA GLU A 129 -7.22 -8.23 11.61
C GLU A 129 -7.26 -6.69 11.67
N ALA A 130 -7.37 -6.00 10.55
CA ALA A 130 -7.57 -4.55 10.53
C ALA A 130 -8.82 -4.12 11.31
N HIS A 131 -9.94 -4.85 11.12
CA HIS A 131 -11.16 -4.60 11.88
C HIS A 131 -10.96 -4.81 13.38
N ARG A 132 -10.27 -5.89 13.78
CA ARG A 132 -9.98 -6.19 15.20
C ARG A 132 -9.17 -5.08 15.85
N LEU A 133 -8.15 -4.57 15.14
CA LEU A 133 -7.20 -3.57 15.61
C LEU A 133 -7.79 -2.17 15.74
N LEU A 134 -8.72 -1.80 14.87
CA LEU A 134 -9.39 -0.50 14.91
C LEU A 134 -10.25 -0.33 16.15
N ARG A 135 -10.22 0.87 16.72
CA ARG A 135 -11.20 1.35 17.69
C ARG A 135 -12.58 1.47 17.04
N PRO A 136 -13.67 1.40 17.79
CA PRO A 136 -14.97 1.86 17.31
C PRO A 136 -14.88 3.30 16.79
N GLY A 137 -15.37 3.57 15.59
CA GLY A 137 -15.23 4.84 14.89
C GLY A 137 -13.91 4.99 14.11
N GLY A 138 -12.95 4.09 14.30
CA GLY A 138 -11.67 4.12 13.57
C GLY A 138 -11.80 3.75 12.10
N ARG A 139 -10.84 4.17 11.27
CA ARG A 139 -10.90 4.00 9.81
C ARG A 139 -9.79 3.13 9.25
N LEU A 140 -10.17 2.31 8.27
CA LEU A 140 -9.27 1.58 7.39
C LEU A 140 -9.11 2.35 6.07
N VAL A 141 -7.87 2.48 5.58
CA VAL A 141 -7.59 2.97 4.22
C VAL A 141 -6.64 2.00 3.53
N VAL A 142 -7.04 1.51 2.36
CA VAL A 142 -6.21 0.62 1.52
C VAL A 142 -6.03 1.26 0.15
N ALA A 143 -4.79 1.46 -0.28
CA ALA A 143 -4.47 1.94 -1.63
C ALA A 143 -3.58 0.91 -2.32
N ASP A 144 -4.10 0.25 -3.34
CA ASP A 144 -3.41 -0.87 -3.99
C ASP A 144 -3.95 -1.16 -5.40
N GLY A 145 -3.28 -2.09 -6.10
CA GLY A 145 -3.78 -2.70 -7.32
C GLY A 145 -4.81 -3.78 -7.03
N PHE A 146 -5.93 -3.75 -7.74
CA PHE A 146 -7.02 -4.72 -7.64
C PHE A 146 -7.39 -5.28 -9.02
N LEU A 147 -7.98 -6.46 -9.05
CA LEU A 147 -8.74 -6.93 -10.21
C LEU A 147 -10.15 -6.34 -10.12
N ALA A 148 -10.51 -5.46 -11.06
CA ALA A 148 -11.86 -4.91 -11.17
C ALA A 148 -12.86 -5.95 -11.66
N ASP A 149 -12.39 -6.85 -12.53
CA ASP A 149 -13.09 -8.02 -13.05
C ASP A 149 -12.12 -9.22 -13.03
N ASP A 150 -12.63 -10.43 -12.86
CA ASP A 150 -11.89 -11.68 -12.95
C ASP A 150 -11.71 -12.16 -14.41
N ARG A 151 -12.35 -11.48 -15.36
CA ARG A 151 -12.33 -11.80 -16.79
C ARG A 151 -11.15 -11.16 -17.49
N PHE A 152 -10.20 -11.97 -17.87
CA PHE A 152 -9.13 -11.56 -18.78
C PHE A 152 -9.63 -11.61 -20.23
N VAL A 153 -9.24 -10.59 -21.02
CA VAL A 153 -9.61 -10.49 -22.42
C VAL A 153 -9.06 -11.66 -23.25
N SER A 154 -7.95 -12.27 -22.81
CA SER A 154 -7.32 -13.39 -23.50
C SER A 154 -6.49 -14.26 -22.53
N ALA A 155 -6.25 -15.51 -22.95
CA ALA A 155 -5.35 -16.41 -22.25
C ALA A 155 -3.91 -15.86 -22.16
N LEU A 156 -3.49 -15.07 -23.16
CA LEU A 156 -2.19 -14.38 -23.13
C LEU A 156 -2.15 -13.35 -21.99
N GLN A 157 -3.19 -12.53 -21.85
CA GLN A 157 -3.26 -11.54 -20.77
C GLN A 157 -3.25 -12.20 -19.39
N GLN A 158 -3.94 -13.33 -19.23
CA GLN A 158 -3.90 -14.12 -18.00
C GLN A 158 -2.49 -14.67 -17.70
N ARG A 159 -1.74 -15.08 -18.72
CA ARG A 159 -0.34 -15.50 -18.56
C ARG A 159 0.55 -14.33 -18.15
N ILE A 160 0.35 -13.16 -18.75
CA ILE A 160 1.08 -11.93 -18.41
C ILE A 160 0.82 -11.54 -16.95
N TYR A 161 -0.44 -11.58 -16.51
CA TYR A 161 -0.83 -11.31 -15.13
C TYR A 161 -0.13 -12.27 -14.15
N ARG A 162 -0.20 -13.58 -14.40
CA ARG A 162 0.50 -14.58 -13.57
C ARG A 162 2.01 -14.28 -13.50
N LYS A 163 2.61 -13.92 -14.64
CA LYS A 163 4.03 -13.57 -14.68
C LYS A 163 4.33 -12.30 -13.88
N LEU A 164 3.45 -11.31 -13.91
CA LEU A 164 3.56 -10.09 -13.10
C LEU A 164 3.50 -10.42 -11.61
N CYS A 165 2.55 -11.28 -11.19
CA CYS A 165 2.45 -11.75 -9.80
C CYS A 165 3.73 -12.47 -9.34
N GLU A 166 4.29 -13.36 -10.19
CA GLU A 166 5.59 -13.99 -9.91
C GLU A 166 6.73 -12.96 -9.74
N CYS A 167 6.73 -11.91 -10.56
CA CYS A 167 7.75 -10.87 -10.48
C CYS A 167 7.69 -10.09 -9.17
N TRP A 168 6.50 -9.86 -8.64
CA TRP A 168 6.27 -9.14 -7.40
C TRP A 168 6.19 -10.05 -6.16
N VAL A 169 6.31 -11.35 -6.37
CA VAL A 169 6.20 -12.35 -5.28
C VAL A 169 4.86 -12.24 -4.55
N ILE A 170 3.80 -12.06 -5.30
CA ILE A 170 2.41 -12.04 -4.80
C ILE A 170 1.67 -13.28 -5.32
N GLY A 171 0.77 -13.82 -4.51
CA GLY A 171 -0.08 -14.95 -4.92
C GLY A 171 -1.10 -14.51 -5.97
N GLU A 172 -1.89 -13.51 -5.59
CA GLU A 172 -2.91 -12.89 -6.44
C GLU A 172 -3.23 -11.48 -5.95
N LEU A 173 -3.71 -10.61 -6.83
CA LEU A 173 -4.28 -9.33 -6.44
C LEU A 173 -5.65 -9.53 -5.78
N GLY A 174 -6.05 -8.60 -4.93
CA GLY A 174 -7.41 -8.55 -4.41
C GLY A 174 -8.42 -8.39 -5.55
N GLN A 175 -9.52 -9.15 -5.52
CA GLN A 175 -10.68 -8.90 -6.37
C GLN A 175 -11.53 -7.81 -5.73
N LEU A 176 -11.75 -6.70 -6.42
CA LEU A 176 -12.40 -5.51 -5.85
C LEU A 176 -13.78 -5.82 -5.24
N ARG A 177 -14.61 -6.59 -5.96
CA ARG A 177 -15.94 -7.00 -5.46
C ARG A 177 -15.86 -7.89 -4.23
N ALA A 178 -14.97 -8.87 -4.22
CA ALA A 178 -14.81 -9.78 -3.09
C ALA A 178 -14.26 -9.03 -1.86
N PHE A 179 -13.33 -8.11 -2.08
CA PHE A 179 -12.76 -7.26 -1.04
C PHE A 179 -13.83 -6.35 -0.40
N THR A 180 -14.64 -5.65 -1.20
CA THR A 180 -15.71 -4.77 -0.67
C THR A 180 -16.80 -5.56 0.02
N ALA A 181 -17.24 -6.70 -0.54
CA ALA A 181 -18.19 -7.59 0.12
C ALA A 181 -17.66 -8.12 1.46
N ARG A 182 -16.34 -8.35 1.56
CA ARG A 182 -15.73 -8.75 2.83
C ARG A 182 -15.74 -7.63 3.86
N LEU A 183 -15.50 -6.38 3.46
CA LEU A 183 -15.66 -5.24 4.37
C LEU A 183 -17.07 -5.15 4.94
N GLU A 184 -18.10 -5.29 4.09
CA GLU A 184 -19.52 -5.30 4.51
C GLU A 184 -19.81 -6.44 5.50
N GLN A 185 -19.34 -7.66 5.20
CA GLN A 185 -19.50 -8.83 6.07
C GLN A 185 -18.83 -8.68 7.43
N LEU A 186 -17.74 -7.93 7.51
CA LEU A 186 -17.05 -7.61 8.77
C LEU A 186 -17.74 -6.47 9.54
N GLY A 187 -18.79 -5.87 8.97
CA GLY A 187 -19.53 -4.78 9.58
C GLY A 187 -18.92 -3.39 9.42
N PHE A 188 -18.00 -3.22 8.47
CA PHE A 188 -17.56 -1.86 8.12
C PHE A 188 -18.69 -1.07 7.47
N THR A 189 -18.73 0.22 7.74
CA THR A 189 -19.64 1.20 7.15
C THR A 189 -18.86 2.27 6.37
N ASP A 190 -19.56 3.19 5.72
CA ASP A 190 -18.97 4.29 4.93
C ASP A 190 -17.87 3.81 3.97
N ILE A 191 -18.15 2.67 3.32
CA ILE A 191 -17.21 2.08 2.38
C ILE A 191 -17.19 2.92 1.11
N ALA A 192 -16.07 3.59 0.85
CA ALA A 192 -15.82 4.40 -0.33
C ALA A 192 -14.73 3.75 -1.18
N VAL A 193 -14.99 3.58 -2.48
CA VAL A 193 -14.05 3.07 -3.46
C VAL A 193 -13.76 4.14 -4.49
N GLU A 194 -12.50 4.58 -4.56
CA GLU A 194 -12.04 5.56 -5.53
C GLU A 194 -11.10 4.91 -6.54
N TYR A 195 -11.40 5.04 -7.82
CA TYR A 195 -10.56 4.56 -8.91
C TYR A 195 -9.48 5.61 -9.22
N LEU A 196 -8.23 5.25 -9.00
CA LEU A 196 -7.09 6.16 -9.08
C LEU A 196 -6.15 5.89 -10.27
N GLN A 197 -6.50 5.01 -11.21
CA GLN A 197 -5.62 4.63 -12.31
C GLN A 197 -5.07 5.84 -13.08
N TRP A 198 -5.88 6.87 -13.33
CA TRP A 198 -5.44 8.10 -14.00
C TRP A 198 -4.62 9.03 -13.09
N ARG A 199 -4.84 8.94 -11.78
CA ARG A 199 -4.05 9.69 -10.79
C ARG A 199 -2.66 9.10 -10.58
N VAL A 200 -2.53 7.77 -10.70
CA VAL A 200 -1.23 7.10 -10.55
C VAL A 200 -0.47 6.98 -11.89
N ALA A 201 -1.15 7.07 -13.03
CA ALA A 201 -0.55 6.91 -14.34
C ALA A 201 0.71 7.77 -14.57
N PRO A 202 0.77 9.08 -14.20
CA PRO A 202 1.99 9.86 -14.34
C PRO A 202 3.15 9.32 -13.50
N SER A 203 2.88 8.80 -12.29
CA SER A 203 3.90 8.16 -11.47
C SER A 203 4.36 6.83 -12.06
N VAL A 204 3.46 6.03 -12.63
CA VAL A 204 3.79 4.80 -13.36
C VAL A 204 4.68 5.11 -14.57
N ALA A 205 4.46 6.22 -15.27
CA ALA A 205 5.28 6.63 -16.42
C ALA A 205 6.77 6.87 -16.07
N HIS A 206 7.10 7.10 -14.79
CA HIS A 206 8.50 7.17 -14.35
C HIS A 206 9.17 5.79 -14.21
N VAL A 207 8.40 4.72 -14.14
CA VAL A 207 8.92 3.38 -13.87
C VAL A 207 9.91 2.89 -14.93
N PRO A 208 9.68 3.05 -16.25
CA PRO A 208 10.65 2.70 -17.28
C PRO A 208 12.01 3.40 -17.09
N TRP A 209 11.99 4.70 -16.74
CA TRP A 209 13.21 5.46 -16.46
C TRP A 209 13.95 4.95 -15.22
N VAL A 210 13.23 4.70 -14.13
CA VAL A 210 13.78 4.13 -12.88
C VAL A 210 14.39 2.75 -13.17
N THR A 211 13.71 1.94 -13.97
CA THR A 211 14.16 0.60 -14.37
C THR A 211 15.41 0.68 -15.23
N LEU A 212 15.45 1.60 -16.20
CA LEU A 212 16.63 1.83 -17.04
C LEU A 212 17.83 2.29 -16.18
N LYS A 213 17.61 3.24 -15.28
CA LYS A 213 18.65 3.70 -14.34
C LYS A 213 19.16 2.55 -13.49
N PHE A 214 18.27 1.73 -12.94
CA PHE A 214 18.65 0.53 -12.17
C PHE A 214 19.48 -0.43 -13.04
N PHE A 215 19.04 -0.70 -14.27
CA PHE A 215 19.77 -1.57 -15.19
C PHE A 215 21.17 -1.04 -15.47
N LEU A 216 21.31 0.23 -15.80
CA LEU A 216 22.59 0.86 -16.08
C LEU A 216 23.53 0.87 -14.87
N THR A 217 23.01 1.18 -13.69
CA THR A 217 23.83 1.28 -12.47
C THR A 217 24.16 -0.08 -11.85
N GLU A 218 23.18 -1.00 -11.78
CA GLU A 218 23.35 -2.28 -11.10
C GLU A 218 23.85 -3.40 -12.01
N VAL A 219 23.59 -3.34 -13.30
CA VAL A 219 23.97 -4.40 -14.25
C VAL A 219 25.27 -4.05 -14.96
N LEU A 220 25.37 -2.84 -15.53
CA LEU A 220 26.55 -2.45 -16.29
C LEU A 220 27.71 -1.98 -15.42
N SER A 221 27.45 -1.28 -14.31
CA SER A 221 28.51 -0.70 -13.46
C SER A 221 29.01 -1.63 -12.37
N SER A 222 28.19 -2.57 -11.87
CA SER A 222 28.51 -3.28 -10.61
C SER A 222 29.13 -4.65 -10.78
N LYS A 223 29.48 -5.16 -11.94
CA LYS A 223 29.96 -6.54 -12.16
C LYS A 223 29.16 -7.64 -11.44
N ARG A 224 28.00 -7.30 -10.88
CA ARG A 224 27.14 -8.22 -10.13
C ARG A 224 26.32 -9.06 -11.10
N ARG A 225 26.26 -10.36 -10.88
CA ARG A 225 25.45 -11.28 -11.70
C ARG A 225 23.97 -10.91 -11.62
N MET A 226 23.27 -10.97 -12.75
CA MET A 226 21.80 -10.85 -12.82
C MET A 226 21.15 -12.05 -12.16
N THR A 227 20.57 -11.81 -10.97
CA THR A 227 19.74 -12.80 -10.28
C THR A 227 18.33 -12.81 -10.86
N ARG A 228 17.55 -13.88 -10.61
CA ARG A 228 16.14 -13.96 -10.99
C ARG A 228 15.32 -12.78 -10.43
N ALA A 229 15.58 -12.38 -9.19
CA ALA A 229 14.91 -11.23 -8.56
C ALA A 229 15.20 -9.92 -9.31
N ARG A 230 16.44 -9.70 -9.77
CA ARG A 230 16.79 -8.50 -10.56
C ARG A 230 16.12 -8.48 -11.92
N TRP A 231 16.06 -9.63 -12.60
CA TRP A 231 15.31 -9.75 -13.85
C TRP A 231 13.80 -9.47 -13.64
N ASN A 232 13.22 -9.96 -12.58
CA ASN A 232 11.82 -9.71 -12.24
C ASN A 232 11.56 -8.20 -12.04
N ASN A 233 12.47 -7.49 -11.38
CA ASN A 233 12.36 -6.03 -11.20
C ASN A 233 12.43 -5.24 -12.53
N VAL A 234 13.10 -5.77 -13.54
CA VAL A 234 13.14 -5.17 -14.88
C VAL A 234 11.89 -5.53 -15.69
N LEU A 235 11.39 -6.75 -15.54
CA LEU A 235 10.28 -7.28 -16.34
C LEU A 235 8.92 -6.76 -15.87
N ALA A 236 8.68 -6.68 -14.56
CA ALA A 236 7.39 -6.29 -14.01
C ALA A 236 6.86 -4.93 -14.55
N PRO A 237 7.67 -3.86 -14.64
CA PRO A 237 7.26 -2.59 -15.22
C PRO A 237 6.81 -2.65 -16.69
N VAL A 238 7.36 -3.60 -17.45
CA VAL A 238 7.00 -3.80 -18.86
C VAL A 238 5.68 -4.55 -18.98
N LEU A 239 5.41 -5.48 -18.07
CA LEU A 239 4.18 -6.28 -18.06
C LEU A 239 2.98 -5.52 -17.51
N LEU A 240 3.19 -4.61 -16.54
CA LEU A 240 2.14 -3.90 -15.84
C LEU A 240 1.13 -3.18 -16.76
N PRO A 241 1.52 -2.39 -17.76
CA PRO A 241 0.58 -1.71 -18.64
C PRO A 241 -0.32 -2.66 -19.46
N LEU A 242 0.17 -3.88 -19.74
CA LEU A 242 -0.56 -4.86 -20.57
C LEU A 242 -1.74 -5.52 -19.85
N VAL A 243 -1.77 -5.43 -18.52
CA VAL A 243 -2.84 -5.99 -17.69
C VAL A 243 -3.61 -4.91 -16.94
N SER A 244 -3.18 -3.66 -17.01
CA SER A 244 -3.82 -2.52 -16.35
C SER A 244 -4.93 -1.91 -17.20
N ALA A 245 -5.94 -1.32 -16.56
CA ALA A 245 -6.97 -0.55 -17.22
C ALA A 245 -6.38 0.63 -18.03
N PRO A 246 -6.88 0.94 -19.24
CA PRO A 246 -8.07 0.36 -19.88
C PRO A 246 -7.84 -0.97 -20.64
N LEU A 247 -6.60 -1.46 -20.75
CA LEU A 247 -6.26 -2.62 -21.58
C LEU A 247 -6.55 -3.97 -20.88
N GLY A 248 -6.68 -3.97 -19.56
CA GLY A 248 -6.86 -5.18 -18.78
C GLY A 248 -7.68 -4.99 -17.51
N PRO A 249 -7.92 -6.07 -16.75
CA PRO A 249 -8.81 -6.06 -15.59
C PRO A 249 -8.19 -5.42 -14.34
N MET A 250 -6.90 -5.11 -14.36
CA MET A 250 -6.21 -4.55 -13.20
C MET A 250 -6.45 -3.04 -13.12
N THR A 251 -6.88 -2.58 -11.95
CA THR A 251 -7.10 -1.16 -11.66
C THR A 251 -6.40 -0.78 -10.35
N TYR A 252 -6.12 0.49 -10.15
CA TYR A 252 -5.61 1.03 -8.90
C TYR A 252 -6.73 1.73 -8.15
N CYS A 253 -7.00 1.29 -6.93
CA CYS A 253 -8.06 1.85 -6.10
C CYS A 253 -7.53 2.32 -4.75
N MET A 254 -8.21 3.34 -4.21
CA MET A 254 -8.15 3.67 -2.79
C MET A 254 -9.51 3.36 -2.18
N ILE A 255 -9.50 2.53 -1.15
CA ILE A 255 -10.69 2.06 -0.45
C ILE A 255 -10.60 2.56 0.98
N ALA A 256 -11.63 3.27 1.43
CA ALA A 256 -11.76 3.72 2.82
C ALA A 256 -13.02 3.11 3.44
N ALA A 257 -12.95 2.73 4.70
CA ALA A 257 -14.09 2.15 5.42
C ALA A 257 -13.99 2.49 6.91
N THR A 258 -15.13 2.64 7.57
CA THR A 258 -15.23 2.97 8.99
C THR A 258 -15.66 1.75 9.80
N LYS A 259 -14.96 1.44 10.89
CA LYS A 259 -15.49 0.53 11.89
C LYS A 259 -16.56 1.26 12.70
N PRO A 260 -17.82 0.76 12.77
CA PRO A 260 -18.87 1.47 13.46
C PRO A 260 -18.52 1.82 14.90
N ALA A 261 -18.94 2.99 15.35
CA ALA A 261 -18.94 3.30 16.77
C ALA A 261 -19.84 2.28 17.52
N LYS A 262 -19.48 1.91 18.75
CA LYS A 262 -20.41 1.13 19.57
C LYS A 262 -21.66 1.98 19.77
N THR A 263 -22.79 1.54 19.22
CA THR A 263 -24.08 2.09 19.63
C THR A 263 -24.22 1.82 21.11
N GLY A 264 -24.25 2.90 21.91
CA GLY A 264 -24.50 2.79 23.34
C GLY A 264 -25.79 2.03 23.56
N SER A 265 -25.69 0.91 24.22
CA SER A 265 -26.84 0.19 24.79
C SER A 265 -27.28 0.86 26.07
#